data_069ed00ec7bc2e45b9877fb272b905bc
#
_entry.id   069ed00ec7bc2e45b9877fb272b905bc
#
_cell.length_a   1.000
_cell.length_b   1.000
_cell.length_c   1.000
_cell.angle_alpha   90.00
_cell.angle_beta   90.00
_cell.angle_gamma   90.00
#
_symmetry.space_group_name_H-M   'P 1'
#
loop_
_entity.id
_entity.type
_entity.pdbx_description
1 polymer ?
#
loop_
_entity_poly.entity_id
_entity_poly.type
_entity_poly.pdbx_seq_one_letter_code
_entity_poly.pdbx_strand_id
1 'polypeptide(L)'
;MKEFELKYGCNPNQKPAKIYMNDGSELPIKILSGRPGFINFLDAFNSWQLVKELKAALGMPAVTSFKHVSPTSAAVGIPLSADLKKACFVDDIEGLDDSPLACAYARARGTDRMCSFGDSVALSDVCDVTTAKMIKREVSDGVIAPGYEPEALEILKQKRKGNYNIVEIDPDYVPEVQERKQVFGITFEQGRNNFEINRELLSDIVTKTKDLPDSAVRDLIIALITLKYTQSNSVCYAVDGQAIGVGAGQQSRIHCTRLAGSKADTWFLRQHEKVLNLPFRADLGRPERDNVIDGYINQNEEDVCADGNWQKYFTEQPAPLTDAEKRAFLDTRQNVALGSDAFFPFSDNIERAYKSGVKYIAEPGGSIRDDAVIECCDKYGMTMAFTHMRLFHH
;
A
#
# COMPACT_ATOMS: atom_id res chain seq x y z
N MET A 1 -2.68 27.91 12.71
CA MET A 1 -1.20 27.87 12.87
C MET A 1 -0.56 28.14 11.52
N LYS A 2 0.24 29.22 11.39
CA LYS A 2 0.82 29.66 10.10
C LYS A 2 2.10 28.92 9.70
N GLU A 3 2.86 28.46 10.68
CA GLU A 3 4.07 27.67 10.47
C GLU A 3 4.29 26.71 11.64
N PHE A 4 5.04 25.64 11.38
CA PHE A 4 5.44 24.68 12.41
C PHE A 4 6.93 24.38 12.27
N GLU A 5 7.68 24.68 13.36
CA GLU A 5 9.10 24.39 13.41
C GLU A 5 9.37 22.91 13.64
N LEU A 6 10.30 22.37 12.85
CA LEU A 6 10.73 20.99 12.92
C LEU A 6 12.09 20.89 13.62
N LYS A 7 12.33 19.75 14.25
CA LYS A 7 13.61 19.48 14.91
C LYS A 7 14.78 19.51 13.93
N TYR A 8 14.57 19.03 12.71
CA TYR A 8 15.48 19.04 11.55
C TYR A 8 14.69 18.63 10.29
N GLY A 9 15.30 18.74 9.12
CA GLY A 9 14.73 18.29 7.84
C GLY A 9 14.76 16.77 7.68
N CYS A 10 15.14 16.28 6.49
CA CYS A 10 15.28 14.82 6.29
C CYS A 10 16.33 14.19 7.19
N ASN A 11 17.42 14.94 7.50
CA ASN A 11 18.53 14.46 8.31
C ASN A 11 18.85 15.43 9.45
N PRO A 12 19.46 14.97 10.56
CA PRO A 12 19.74 15.79 11.76
C PRO A 12 20.59 17.04 11.51
N ASN A 13 21.43 17.04 10.48
CA ASN A 13 22.27 18.19 10.08
C ASN A 13 21.51 19.24 9.25
N GLN A 14 20.32 18.93 8.75
CA GLN A 14 19.52 19.84 7.92
C GLN A 14 18.67 20.75 8.79
N LYS A 15 19.28 21.82 9.28
CA LYS A 15 18.67 22.86 10.14
C LYS A 15 18.96 24.25 9.61
N PRO A 16 18.04 25.21 9.80
CA PRO A 16 16.71 25.10 10.41
C PRO A 16 15.74 24.33 9.50
N ALA A 17 14.59 23.86 10.05
CA ALA A 17 13.56 23.20 9.28
C ALA A 17 12.17 23.59 9.78
N LYS A 18 11.22 23.80 8.86
CA LYS A 18 9.83 24.13 9.17
C LYS A 18 8.90 23.78 8.02
N ILE A 19 7.61 23.71 8.29
CA ILE A 19 6.55 23.67 7.29
C ILE A 19 5.69 24.94 7.41
N TYR A 20 5.23 25.46 6.28
CA TYR A 20 4.37 26.63 6.19
C TYR A 20 3.68 26.69 4.82
N MET A 21 2.64 27.51 4.71
CA MET A 21 1.96 27.77 3.43
C MET A 21 2.65 28.92 2.69
N ASN A 22 2.92 28.74 1.38
CA ASN A 22 3.61 29.75 0.56
C ASN A 22 2.85 31.09 0.49
N ASP A 23 1.52 31.06 0.54
CA ASP A 23 0.66 32.24 0.54
C ASP A 23 0.52 32.90 1.92
N GLY A 24 1.17 32.37 2.95
CA GLY A 24 1.10 32.84 4.33
C GLY A 24 -0.21 32.54 5.06
N SER A 25 -1.07 31.72 4.48
CA SER A 25 -2.29 31.22 5.13
C SER A 25 -1.97 30.26 6.27
N GLU A 26 -2.97 29.84 7.01
CA GLU A 26 -2.81 28.81 8.03
C GLU A 26 -2.63 27.42 7.40
N LEU A 27 -1.84 26.58 8.07
CA LEU A 27 -1.72 25.16 7.70
C LEU A 27 -3.08 24.47 7.81
N PRO A 28 -3.50 23.67 6.82
CA PRO A 28 -4.79 22.98 6.83
C PRO A 28 -4.80 21.75 7.75
N ILE A 29 -4.08 21.81 8.86
CA ILE A 29 -3.92 20.71 9.81
C ILE A 29 -3.99 21.17 11.26
N LYS A 30 -4.37 20.22 12.13
CA LYS A 30 -4.16 20.32 13.58
C LYS A 30 -3.34 19.12 14.06
N ILE A 31 -2.35 19.37 14.90
CA ILE A 31 -1.56 18.32 15.56
C ILE A 31 -2.23 18.05 16.89
N LEU A 32 -2.88 16.89 17.01
CA LEU A 32 -3.64 16.51 18.19
C LEU A 32 -2.79 15.79 19.25
N SER A 33 -1.67 15.18 18.81
CA SER A 33 -0.70 14.52 19.68
C SER A 33 0.64 14.35 18.95
N GLY A 34 1.71 14.18 19.72
CA GLY A 34 3.05 13.98 19.20
C GLY A 34 3.72 15.25 18.68
N ARG A 35 4.84 15.07 18.03
CA ARG A 35 5.58 16.13 17.34
C ARG A 35 6.13 15.58 16.01
N PRO A 36 5.32 15.55 14.94
CA PRO A 36 5.73 15.02 13.65
C PRO A 36 6.99 15.71 13.12
N GLY A 37 7.91 14.93 12.56
CA GLY A 37 9.09 15.44 11.89
C GLY A 37 8.85 15.65 10.39
N PHE A 38 9.89 16.08 9.69
CA PHE A 38 9.85 16.39 8.26
C PHE A 38 9.32 15.20 7.42
N ILE A 39 9.89 14.01 7.61
CA ILE A 39 9.48 12.80 6.87
C ILE A 39 8.07 12.38 7.25
N ASN A 40 7.68 12.50 8.53
CA ASN A 40 6.32 12.17 8.95
C ASN A 40 5.27 13.03 8.22
N PHE A 41 5.55 14.32 7.98
CA PHE A 41 4.64 15.17 7.19
C PHE A 41 4.65 14.84 5.72
N LEU A 42 5.79 14.48 5.13
CA LEU A 42 5.84 14.01 3.74
C LEU A 42 4.98 12.77 3.56
N ASP A 43 5.10 11.78 4.46
CA ASP A 43 4.26 10.59 4.44
C ASP A 43 2.78 10.94 4.65
N ALA A 44 2.47 11.76 5.66
CA ALA A 44 1.10 12.14 5.99
C ALA A 44 0.38 12.83 4.82
N PHE A 45 1.02 13.81 4.18
CA PHE A 45 0.37 14.57 3.11
C PHE A 45 0.26 13.79 1.79
N ASN A 46 1.24 12.95 1.46
CA ASN A 46 1.14 12.09 0.29
C ASN A 46 0.08 10.98 0.50
N SER A 47 0.08 10.36 1.66
CA SER A 47 -0.90 9.32 2.00
C SER A 47 -2.33 9.85 2.07
N TRP A 48 -2.52 11.07 2.59
CA TRP A 48 -3.84 11.73 2.62
C TRP A 48 -4.41 11.94 1.22
N GLN A 49 -3.60 12.44 0.29
CA GLN A 49 -4.04 12.63 -1.10
C GLN A 49 -4.50 11.30 -1.72
N LEU A 50 -3.76 10.21 -1.49
CA LEU A 50 -4.10 8.89 -1.99
C LEU A 50 -5.48 8.42 -1.49
N VAL A 51 -5.73 8.46 -0.19
CA VAL A 51 -7.01 7.96 0.35
C VAL A 51 -8.19 8.86 0.02
N LYS A 52 -7.97 10.18 -0.06
CA LYS A 52 -8.99 11.14 -0.52
C LYS A 52 -9.42 10.83 -1.96
N GLU A 53 -8.47 10.57 -2.85
CA GLU A 53 -8.72 10.23 -4.25
C GLU A 53 -9.39 8.85 -4.39
N LEU A 54 -8.94 7.83 -3.65
CA LEU A 54 -9.57 6.50 -3.64
C LEU A 54 -11.03 6.57 -3.20
N LYS A 55 -11.32 7.28 -2.13
CA LYS A 55 -12.69 7.46 -1.66
C LYS A 55 -13.56 8.17 -2.69
N ALA A 56 -13.05 9.22 -3.32
CA ALA A 56 -13.76 9.95 -4.37
C ALA A 56 -14.06 9.07 -5.59
N ALA A 57 -13.08 8.23 -6.01
CA ALA A 57 -13.21 7.36 -7.18
C ALA A 57 -14.15 6.17 -6.96
N LEU A 58 -14.19 5.60 -5.75
CA LEU A 58 -14.86 4.33 -5.47
C LEU A 58 -16.04 4.43 -4.51
N GLY A 59 -16.25 5.58 -3.85
CA GLY A 59 -17.36 5.80 -2.92
C GLY A 59 -17.29 4.97 -1.62
N MET A 60 -16.12 4.42 -1.31
CA MET A 60 -15.89 3.57 -0.12
C MET A 60 -14.83 4.18 0.78
N PRO A 61 -14.89 3.98 2.12
CA PRO A 61 -13.79 4.29 3.00
C PRO A 61 -12.49 3.66 2.52
N ALA A 62 -11.41 4.43 2.54
CA ALA A 62 -10.10 4.01 2.05
C ALA A 62 -9.00 4.27 3.09
N VAL A 63 -8.01 3.40 3.12
CA VAL A 63 -6.85 3.48 4.00
C VAL A 63 -5.58 3.16 3.22
N THR A 64 -4.49 3.83 3.53
CA THR A 64 -3.16 3.47 3.05
C THR A 64 -2.18 3.37 4.21
N SER A 65 -1.24 2.44 4.11
CA SER A 65 -0.03 2.36 4.92
C SER A 65 1.12 2.91 4.08
N PHE A 66 1.85 3.88 4.63
CA PHE A 66 2.87 4.64 3.91
C PHE A 66 4.21 4.59 4.64
N LYS A 67 5.28 4.49 3.89
CA LYS A 67 6.64 4.56 4.45
C LYS A 67 7.64 5.03 3.39
N HIS A 68 8.55 5.92 3.78
CA HIS A 68 9.54 6.51 2.87
C HIS A 68 8.91 7.12 1.61
N VAL A 69 7.83 7.87 1.81
CA VAL A 69 7.11 8.62 0.77
C VAL A 69 6.57 7.70 -0.35
N SER A 70 6.21 6.48 0.01
CA SER A 70 5.54 5.53 -0.90
C SER A 70 4.57 4.63 -0.15
N PRO A 71 3.44 4.23 -0.76
CA PRO A 71 2.52 3.30 -0.14
C PRO A 71 3.13 1.89 -0.07
N THR A 72 3.00 1.23 1.07
CA THR A 72 3.22 -0.20 1.17
C THR A 72 2.02 -0.96 0.64
N SER A 73 0.84 -0.37 0.81
CA SER A 73 -0.44 -0.81 0.28
C SER A 73 -1.50 0.30 0.40
N ALA A 74 -2.61 0.11 -0.30
CA ALA A 74 -3.85 0.86 -0.15
C ALA A 74 -5.04 -0.08 -0.31
N ALA A 75 -6.14 0.19 0.39
CA ALA A 75 -7.32 -0.66 0.38
C ALA A 75 -8.60 0.13 0.63
N VAL A 76 -9.72 -0.44 0.18
CA VAL A 76 -11.07 0.05 0.48
C VAL A 76 -11.81 -0.88 1.42
N GLY A 77 -12.88 -0.39 2.03
CA GLY A 77 -13.63 -1.04 3.10
C GLY A 77 -14.47 -2.25 2.66
N ILE A 78 -13.82 -3.35 2.34
CA ILE A 78 -14.46 -4.63 2.02
C ILE A 78 -14.18 -5.64 3.16
N PRO A 79 -15.18 -6.39 3.65
CA PRO A 79 -14.98 -7.40 4.68
C PRO A 79 -13.88 -8.40 4.32
N LEU A 80 -13.15 -8.89 5.32
CA LEU A 80 -12.08 -9.86 5.17
C LEU A 80 -12.62 -11.29 5.30
N SER A 81 -12.06 -12.22 4.53
CA SER A 81 -12.26 -13.66 4.79
C SER A 81 -11.63 -14.08 6.13
N ALA A 82 -12.04 -15.23 6.66
CA ALA A 82 -11.49 -15.75 7.91
C ALA A 82 -9.96 -15.94 7.83
N ASP A 83 -9.46 -16.46 6.72
CA ASP A 83 -8.02 -16.67 6.51
C ASP A 83 -7.26 -15.33 6.43
N LEU A 84 -7.83 -14.34 5.75
CA LEU A 84 -7.22 -13.02 5.68
C LEU A 84 -7.22 -12.31 7.03
N LYS A 85 -8.26 -12.45 7.86
CA LYS A 85 -8.28 -11.95 9.23
C LYS A 85 -7.13 -12.52 10.06
N LYS A 86 -6.89 -13.84 9.97
CA LYS A 86 -5.75 -14.49 10.63
C LYS A 86 -4.42 -14.00 10.11
N ALA A 87 -4.25 -13.95 8.77
CA ALA A 87 -3.03 -13.46 8.14
C ALA A 87 -2.69 -12.01 8.52
N CYS A 88 -3.71 -11.18 8.76
CA CYS A 88 -3.57 -9.80 9.21
C CYS A 88 -3.49 -9.65 10.75
N PHE A 89 -3.59 -10.73 11.52
CA PHE A 89 -3.66 -10.72 12.98
C PHE A 89 -4.82 -9.86 13.54
N VAL A 90 -5.99 -9.95 12.93
CA VAL A 90 -7.19 -9.17 13.31
C VAL A 90 -8.43 -10.06 13.54
N ASP A 91 -8.26 -11.38 13.60
CA ASP A 91 -9.32 -12.35 13.82
C ASP A 91 -9.95 -12.27 15.23
N ASP A 92 -9.28 -11.58 16.16
CA ASP A 92 -9.74 -11.30 17.52
C ASP A 92 -10.40 -9.92 17.69
N ILE A 93 -10.57 -9.14 16.60
CA ILE A 93 -11.17 -7.80 16.67
C ILE A 93 -12.69 -7.87 16.58
N GLU A 94 -13.35 -7.55 17.69
CA GLU A 94 -14.81 -7.41 17.73
C GLU A 94 -15.27 -6.21 16.92
N GLY A 95 -16.34 -6.36 16.13
CA GLY A 95 -16.95 -5.31 15.33
C GLY A 95 -16.14 -4.93 14.07
N LEU A 96 -15.13 -5.73 13.68
CA LEU A 96 -14.33 -5.48 12.48
C LEU A 96 -15.22 -5.39 11.22
N ASP A 97 -16.13 -6.34 11.05
CA ASP A 97 -17.00 -6.41 9.86
C ASP A 97 -18.06 -5.31 9.84
N ASP A 98 -18.34 -4.67 10.98
CA ASP A 98 -19.30 -3.58 11.09
C ASP A 98 -18.69 -2.20 10.73
N SER A 99 -17.36 -2.12 10.63
CA SER A 99 -16.63 -0.91 10.27
C SER A 99 -15.90 -1.06 8.93
N PRO A 100 -16.43 -0.50 7.83
CA PRO A 100 -15.70 -0.48 6.54
C PRO A 100 -14.32 0.18 6.64
N LEU A 101 -14.16 1.22 7.45
CA LEU A 101 -12.85 1.85 7.67
C LEU A 101 -11.87 0.92 8.35
N ALA A 102 -12.31 0.17 9.35
CA ALA A 102 -11.50 -0.83 10.03
C ALA A 102 -11.11 -1.99 9.09
N CYS A 103 -12.02 -2.44 8.22
CA CYS A 103 -11.71 -3.41 7.17
C CYS A 103 -10.64 -2.89 6.20
N ALA A 104 -10.76 -1.65 5.75
CA ALA A 104 -9.76 -1.02 4.89
C ALA A 104 -8.39 -0.93 5.57
N TYR A 105 -8.36 -0.55 6.86
CA TYR A 105 -7.13 -0.53 7.65
C TYR A 105 -6.49 -1.92 7.78
N ALA A 106 -7.26 -2.92 8.15
CA ALA A 106 -6.79 -4.30 8.30
C ALA A 106 -6.15 -4.80 7.00
N ARG A 107 -6.78 -4.53 5.86
CA ARG A 107 -6.27 -4.88 4.53
C ARG A 107 -4.99 -4.13 4.19
N ALA A 108 -4.99 -2.81 4.27
CA ALA A 108 -3.84 -1.97 3.90
C ALA A 108 -2.63 -2.26 4.79
N ARG A 109 -2.81 -2.29 6.11
CA ARG A 109 -1.71 -2.58 7.05
C ARG A 109 -1.24 -4.03 6.99
N GLY A 110 -2.14 -4.95 6.65
CA GLY A 110 -1.90 -6.38 6.58
C GLY A 110 -1.24 -6.87 5.30
N THR A 111 -1.18 -6.05 4.24
CA THR A 111 -0.64 -6.47 2.93
C THR A 111 0.85 -6.77 3.00
N ASP A 112 1.65 -5.81 3.38
CA ASP A 112 3.10 -5.93 3.50
C ASP A 112 3.50 -5.56 4.92
N ARG A 113 3.36 -6.50 5.82
CA ARG A 113 3.56 -6.28 7.25
C ARG A 113 5.00 -5.96 7.60
N MET A 114 5.96 -6.42 6.76
CA MET A 114 7.39 -6.10 6.91
C MET A 114 7.65 -4.62 6.60
N CYS A 115 7.20 -4.14 5.44
CA CYS A 115 7.36 -2.73 5.05
C CYS A 115 6.52 -1.78 5.90
N SER A 116 5.36 -2.22 6.41
CA SER A 116 4.47 -1.40 7.24
C SER A 116 4.91 -1.27 8.71
N PHE A 117 6.00 -1.91 9.10
CA PHE A 117 6.58 -1.72 10.44
C PHE A 117 7.10 -0.28 10.60
N GLY A 118 6.47 0.49 11.49
CA GLY A 118 6.79 1.91 11.67
C GLY A 118 6.21 2.79 10.55
N ASP A 119 5.02 2.48 10.07
CA ASP A 119 4.33 3.19 9.00
C ASP A 119 3.72 4.52 9.43
N SER A 120 3.27 5.28 8.42
CA SER A 120 2.32 6.39 8.53
C SER A 120 1.01 5.96 7.91
N VAL A 121 -0.09 6.11 8.65
CA VAL A 121 -1.43 5.68 8.23
C VAL A 121 -2.25 6.89 7.80
N ALA A 122 -2.92 6.81 6.66
CA ALA A 122 -3.96 7.77 6.29
C ALA A 122 -5.33 7.10 6.21
N LEU A 123 -6.33 7.75 6.78
CA LEU A 123 -7.72 7.33 6.80
C LEU A 123 -8.56 8.35 6.02
N SER A 124 -9.38 7.91 5.08
CA SER A 124 -10.24 8.81 4.29
C SER A 124 -11.42 9.36 5.07
N ASP A 125 -11.74 8.77 6.20
CA ASP A 125 -12.90 9.06 7.04
C ASP A 125 -12.49 9.31 8.49
N VAL A 126 -13.45 9.80 9.29
CA VAL A 126 -13.28 9.96 10.73
C VAL A 126 -12.88 8.62 11.34
N CYS A 127 -11.78 8.62 12.09
CA CYS A 127 -11.27 7.42 12.75
C CYS A 127 -12.24 6.94 13.82
N ASP A 128 -12.80 5.75 13.64
CA ASP A 128 -13.66 5.10 14.61
C ASP A 128 -12.88 4.32 15.67
N VAL A 129 -13.59 3.88 16.71
CA VAL A 129 -12.99 3.15 17.85
C VAL A 129 -12.36 1.83 17.42
N THR A 130 -12.98 1.07 16.51
CA THR A 130 -12.47 -0.22 16.03
C THR A 130 -11.15 -0.04 15.31
N THR A 131 -11.06 0.95 14.41
CA THR A 131 -9.82 1.30 13.69
C THR A 131 -8.73 1.75 14.67
N ALA A 132 -9.07 2.61 15.63
CA ALA A 132 -8.11 3.09 16.63
C ALA A 132 -7.52 1.95 17.49
N LYS A 133 -8.33 0.98 17.89
CA LYS A 133 -7.89 -0.23 18.63
C LYS A 133 -6.86 -1.04 17.84
N MET A 134 -7.04 -1.17 16.53
CA MET A 134 -6.08 -1.87 15.67
C MET A 134 -4.80 -1.07 15.49
N ILE A 135 -4.88 0.24 15.20
CA ILE A 135 -3.70 1.11 15.08
C ILE A 135 -2.87 1.07 16.38
N LYS A 136 -3.52 1.08 17.55
CA LYS A 136 -2.84 1.02 18.84
C LYS A 136 -1.95 -0.20 18.99
N ARG A 137 -2.33 -1.34 18.42
CA ARG A 137 -1.62 -2.62 18.54
C ARG A 137 -0.37 -2.71 17.68
N GLU A 138 -0.29 -1.93 16.60
CA GLU A 138 0.76 -2.03 15.61
C GLU A 138 1.90 -1.03 15.87
N VAL A 139 3.10 -1.34 15.39
CA VAL A 139 4.21 -0.37 15.39
C VAL A 139 3.98 0.59 14.23
N SER A 140 3.69 1.85 14.58
CA SER A 140 3.33 2.90 13.65
C SER A 140 3.89 4.24 14.12
N ASP A 141 4.23 5.14 13.20
CA ASP A 141 4.81 6.44 13.49
C ASP A 141 3.78 7.56 13.61
N GLY A 142 2.67 7.44 12.90
CA GLY A 142 1.61 8.43 12.94
C GLY A 142 0.38 8.08 12.14
N VAL A 143 -0.67 8.86 12.33
CA VAL A 143 -1.94 8.76 11.62
C VAL A 143 -2.44 10.14 11.21
N ILE A 144 -2.99 10.24 10.02
CA ILE A 144 -3.70 11.43 9.51
C ILE A 144 -5.12 11.04 9.10
N ALA A 145 -6.10 11.83 9.51
CA ALA A 145 -7.51 11.63 9.22
C ALA A 145 -8.26 12.98 9.22
N PRO A 146 -9.46 13.06 8.60
CA PRO A 146 -10.29 14.27 8.65
C PRO A 146 -10.90 14.54 10.04
N GLY A 147 -10.80 13.59 10.95
CA GLY A 147 -11.29 13.70 12.32
C GLY A 147 -11.13 12.38 13.06
N TYR A 148 -11.48 12.40 14.33
CA TYR A 148 -11.38 11.25 15.25
C TYR A 148 -12.60 11.25 16.16
N GLU A 149 -13.25 10.10 16.33
CA GLU A 149 -14.22 9.94 17.41
C GLU A 149 -13.54 10.20 18.76
N PRO A 150 -14.22 10.80 19.75
CA PRO A 150 -13.59 11.16 21.03
C PRO A 150 -12.90 9.98 21.72
N GLU A 151 -13.54 8.81 21.76
CA GLU A 151 -12.96 7.60 22.35
C GLU A 151 -11.78 7.07 21.50
N ALA A 152 -11.88 7.09 20.17
CA ALA A 152 -10.81 6.71 19.27
C ALA A 152 -9.55 7.57 19.49
N LEU A 153 -9.72 8.89 19.63
CA LEU A 153 -8.62 9.82 19.92
C LEU A 153 -7.93 9.49 21.25
N GLU A 154 -8.70 9.22 22.29
CA GLU A 154 -8.11 8.85 23.60
C GLU A 154 -7.36 7.50 23.54
N ILE A 155 -7.85 6.53 22.77
CA ILE A 155 -7.13 5.27 22.53
C ILE A 155 -5.78 5.53 21.85
N LEU A 156 -5.76 6.35 20.81
CA LEU A 156 -4.54 6.66 20.04
C LEU A 156 -3.54 7.49 20.85
N LYS A 157 -3.99 8.42 21.69
CA LYS A 157 -3.14 9.23 22.58
C LYS A 157 -2.36 8.40 23.59
N GLN A 158 -2.84 7.20 23.97
CA GLN A 158 -2.12 6.30 24.87
C GLN A 158 -0.89 5.65 24.21
N LYS A 159 -0.84 5.64 22.87
CA LYS A 159 0.25 5.03 22.12
C LYS A 159 1.54 5.84 22.29
N ARG A 160 2.71 5.13 22.29
CA ARG A 160 4.04 5.74 22.49
C ARG A 160 4.14 6.64 23.73
N LYS A 161 3.47 6.26 24.82
CA LYS A 161 3.45 7.05 26.07
C LYS A 161 3.01 8.50 25.86
N GLY A 162 2.00 8.70 24.97
CA GLY A 162 1.47 10.02 24.65
C GLY A 162 2.21 10.79 23.54
N ASN A 163 3.15 10.17 22.84
CA ASN A 163 3.94 10.81 21.79
C ASN A 163 3.66 10.26 20.38
N TYR A 164 2.56 9.54 20.19
CA TYR A 164 2.14 9.10 18.86
C TYR A 164 1.68 10.30 18.03
N ASN A 165 2.12 10.39 16.78
CA ASN A 165 1.75 11.50 15.91
C ASN A 165 0.31 11.34 15.43
N ILE A 166 -0.57 12.25 15.86
CA ILE A 166 -1.98 12.28 15.45
C ILE A 166 -2.25 13.62 14.78
N VAL A 167 -2.56 13.60 13.50
CA VAL A 167 -2.81 14.78 12.68
C VAL A 167 -4.25 14.78 12.19
N GLU A 168 -4.98 15.86 12.42
CA GLU A 168 -6.28 16.13 11.80
C GLU A 168 -6.04 17.04 10.59
N ILE A 169 -6.58 16.66 9.44
CA ILE A 169 -6.51 17.42 8.19
C ILE A 169 -7.88 18.02 7.85
N ASP A 170 -7.89 19.23 7.35
CA ASP A 170 -9.09 19.82 6.74
C ASP A 170 -9.44 19.07 5.44
N PRO A 171 -10.52 18.28 5.38
CA PRO A 171 -10.88 17.51 4.21
C PRO A 171 -11.27 18.36 3.00
N ASP A 172 -11.67 19.60 3.22
CA ASP A 172 -12.13 20.53 2.18
C ASP A 172 -10.98 21.35 1.59
N TYR A 173 -9.78 21.29 2.21
CA TYR A 173 -8.62 21.99 1.68
C TYR A 173 -8.25 21.47 0.28
N VAL A 174 -8.06 22.42 -0.64
CA VAL A 174 -7.60 22.16 -2.01
C VAL A 174 -6.27 22.89 -2.21
N PRO A 175 -5.16 22.18 -2.53
CA PRO A 175 -3.87 22.80 -2.81
C PRO A 175 -3.91 23.71 -4.03
N GLU A 176 -2.93 24.62 -4.14
CA GLU A 176 -2.73 25.45 -5.33
C GLU A 176 -2.63 24.60 -6.61
N VAL A 177 -3.01 25.21 -7.74
CA VAL A 177 -2.98 24.56 -9.06
C VAL A 177 -1.55 24.23 -9.48
N GLN A 178 -0.58 25.00 -9.03
CA GLN A 178 0.84 24.83 -9.34
C GLN A 178 1.61 24.32 -8.13
N GLU A 179 2.49 23.37 -8.36
CA GLU A 179 3.44 22.87 -7.38
C GLU A 179 4.87 23.20 -7.76
N ARG A 180 5.73 23.39 -6.77
CA ARG A 180 7.13 23.78 -6.92
C ARG A 180 8.04 22.81 -6.16
N LYS A 181 9.14 22.47 -6.79
CA LYS A 181 10.22 21.68 -6.20
C LYS A 181 11.55 22.37 -6.46
N GLN A 182 12.44 22.39 -5.48
CA GLN A 182 13.77 22.97 -5.64
C GLN A 182 14.85 21.88 -5.65
N VAL A 183 15.71 21.91 -6.65
CA VAL A 183 16.87 21.02 -6.76
C VAL A 183 18.06 21.89 -7.14
N PHE A 184 19.14 21.85 -6.37
CA PHE A 184 20.34 22.63 -6.59
C PHE A 184 20.07 24.16 -6.72
N GLY A 185 19.11 24.68 -5.95
CA GLY A 185 18.70 26.09 -6.02
C GLY A 185 17.84 26.47 -7.23
N ILE A 186 17.60 25.54 -8.15
CA ILE A 186 16.72 25.75 -9.32
C ILE A 186 15.31 25.31 -8.94
N THR A 187 14.33 26.18 -9.17
CA THR A 187 12.92 25.88 -8.95
C THR A 187 12.31 25.26 -10.20
N PHE A 188 11.75 24.08 -10.01
CA PHE A 188 10.87 23.42 -10.98
C PHE A 188 9.44 23.76 -10.62
N GLU A 189 8.66 24.21 -11.58
CA GLU A 189 7.24 24.52 -11.43
C GLU A 189 6.43 23.75 -12.46
N GLN A 190 5.36 23.12 -12.02
CA GLN A 190 4.44 22.37 -12.88
C GLN A 190 3.01 22.46 -12.34
N GLY A 191 2.04 22.14 -13.19
CA GLY A 191 0.68 21.92 -12.73
C GLY A 191 0.61 20.71 -11.80
N ARG A 192 -0.16 20.82 -10.72
CA ARG A 192 -0.41 19.70 -9.82
C ARG A 192 -1.08 18.56 -10.59
N ASN A 193 -0.68 17.32 -10.31
CA ASN A 193 -1.31 16.14 -10.92
C ASN A 193 -2.72 15.93 -10.35
N ASN A 194 -3.70 16.63 -10.91
CA ASN A 194 -5.11 16.54 -10.57
C ASN A 194 -5.92 15.64 -11.54
N PHE A 195 -5.23 14.87 -12.37
CA PHE A 195 -5.87 13.93 -13.29
C PHE A 195 -6.68 12.89 -12.54
N GLU A 196 -7.96 12.76 -12.88
CA GLU A 196 -8.88 11.81 -12.24
C GLU A 196 -8.78 10.42 -12.86
N ILE A 197 -8.58 9.42 -12.01
CA ILE A 197 -8.55 8.01 -12.41
C ILE A 197 -9.95 7.43 -12.17
N ASN A 198 -10.60 7.03 -13.26
CA ASN A 198 -11.95 6.52 -13.24
C ASN A 198 -12.16 5.39 -14.26
N ARG A 199 -13.37 4.85 -14.37
CA ARG A 199 -13.71 3.77 -15.32
C ARG A 199 -13.46 4.15 -16.79
N GLU A 200 -13.67 5.40 -17.18
CA GLU A 200 -13.50 5.83 -18.58
C GLU A 200 -12.05 5.68 -19.04
N LEU A 201 -11.10 5.86 -18.13
CA LEU A 201 -9.67 5.66 -18.38
C LEU A 201 -9.35 4.24 -18.85
N LEU A 202 -10.18 3.26 -18.51
CA LEU A 202 -10.01 1.85 -18.83
C LEU A 202 -10.81 1.40 -20.07
N SER A 203 -11.33 2.33 -20.87
CA SER A 203 -12.21 2.03 -22.01
C SER A 203 -11.47 1.52 -23.24
N ASP A 204 -10.20 1.86 -23.41
CA ASP A 204 -9.40 1.41 -24.58
C ASP A 204 -8.77 0.03 -24.31
N ILE A 205 -9.59 -1.02 -24.47
CA ILE A 205 -9.12 -2.40 -24.31
C ILE A 205 -8.49 -2.87 -25.61
N VAL A 206 -7.18 -3.12 -25.58
CA VAL A 206 -6.35 -3.42 -26.76
C VAL A 206 -6.17 -4.91 -27.05
N THR A 207 -6.47 -5.79 -26.08
CA THR A 207 -6.38 -7.26 -26.22
C THR A 207 -7.62 -7.87 -26.89
N LYS A 208 -7.52 -9.15 -27.34
CA LYS A 208 -8.67 -9.90 -27.89
C LYS A 208 -9.75 -10.14 -26.85
N THR A 209 -9.37 -10.51 -25.63
CA THR A 209 -10.28 -10.61 -24.49
C THR A 209 -10.71 -9.21 -24.07
N LYS A 210 -12.03 -8.97 -24.07
CA LYS A 210 -12.62 -7.64 -23.78
C LYS A 210 -13.33 -7.58 -22.44
N ASP A 211 -13.43 -8.71 -21.72
CA ASP A 211 -14.12 -8.80 -20.45
C ASP A 211 -13.37 -8.01 -19.36
N LEU A 212 -14.06 -7.05 -18.75
CA LEU A 212 -13.53 -6.23 -17.67
C LEU A 212 -14.64 -6.01 -16.62
N PRO A 213 -14.84 -6.96 -15.71
CA PRO A 213 -15.89 -6.90 -14.70
C PRO A 213 -15.67 -5.76 -13.71
N ASP A 214 -16.72 -5.34 -13.02
CA ASP A 214 -16.68 -4.21 -12.06
C ASP A 214 -15.66 -4.41 -10.95
N SER A 215 -15.45 -5.64 -10.50
CA SER A 215 -14.41 -5.96 -9.51
C SER A 215 -13.00 -5.67 -10.06
N ALA A 216 -12.74 -6.01 -11.31
CA ALA A 216 -11.46 -5.72 -11.95
C ALA A 216 -11.26 -4.23 -12.20
N VAL A 217 -12.31 -3.51 -12.61
CA VAL A 217 -12.27 -2.03 -12.74
C VAL A 217 -11.92 -1.39 -11.41
N ARG A 218 -12.59 -1.79 -10.32
CA ARG A 218 -12.27 -1.32 -8.96
C ARG A 218 -10.80 -1.56 -8.62
N ASP A 219 -10.30 -2.76 -8.83
CA ASP A 219 -8.94 -3.15 -8.46
C ASP A 219 -7.88 -2.45 -9.34
N LEU A 220 -8.16 -2.22 -10.62
CA LEU A 220 -7.30 -1.41 -11.50
C LEU A 220 -7.27 0.06 -11.05
N ILE A 221 -8.41 0.63 -10.66
CA ILE A 221 -8.47 1.99 -10.12
C ILE A 221 -7.63 2.09 -8.84
N ILE A 222 -7.73 1.12 -7.93
CA ILE A 222 -6.90 1.06 -6.72
C ILE A 222 -5.42 1.01 -7.10
N ALA A 223 -5.04 0.14 -8.04
CA ALA A 223 -3.66 0.02 -8.48
C ALA A 223 -3.13 1.35 -9.06
N LEU A 224 -3.86 1.97 -9.97
CA LEU A 224 -3.43 3.21 -10.64
C LEU A 224 -3.37 4.41 -9.68
N ILE A 225 -4.34 4.58 -8.77
CA ILE A 225 -4.30 5.64 -7.76
C ILE A 225 -3.14 5.40 -6.79
N THR A 226 -2.87 4.15 -6.39
CA THR A 226 -1.71 3.81 -5.57
C THR A 226 -0.41 4.23 -6.27
N LEU A 227 -0.29 3.97 -7.58
CA LEU A 227 0.90 4.32 -8.36
C LEU A 227 1.09 5.82 -8.53
N LYS A 228 0.01 6.60 -8.60
CA LYS A 228 0.06 8.06 -8.68
C LYS A 228 0.84 8.70 -7.51
N TYR A 229 0.91 8.00 -6.38
CA TYR A 229 1.62 8.43 -5.17
C TYR A 229 2.81 7.52 -4.80
N THR A 230 3.29 6.72 -5.75
CA THR A 230 4.42 5.81 -5.57
C THR A 230 5.62 6.28 -6.37
N GLN A 231 6.80 6.33 -5.75
CA GLN A 231 8.04 6.71 -6.44
C GLN A 231 8.29 5.82 -7.67
N SER A 232 8.49 6.45 -8.81
CA SER A 232 8.71 5.75 -10.10
C SER A 232 10.13 5.14 -10.21
N ASN A 233 10.33 4.09 -11.04
CA ASN A 233 9.27 3.31 -11.68
C ASN A 233 8.44 2.57 -10.65
N SER A 234 7.14 2.44 -10.91
CA SER A 234 6.25 1.75 -10.00
C SER A 234 5.27 0.81 -10.72
N VAL A 235 4.96 -0.30 -10.06
CA VAL A 235 4.00 -1.33 -10.50
C VAL A 235 3.21 -1.79 -9.28
N CYS A 236 1.90 -2.00 -9.43
CA CYS A 236 1.02 -2.41 -8.37
C CYS A 236 0.13 -3.58 -8.79
N TYR A 237 0.14 -4.65 -8.00
CA TYR A 237 -0.81 -5.76 -8.07
C TYR A 237 -1.95 -5.50 -7.10
N ALA A 238 -3.19 -5.72 -7.54
CA ALA A 238 -4.38 -5.49 -6.71
C ALA A 238 -5.42 -6.59 -6.92
N VAL A 239 -6.13 -6.96 -5.86
CA VAL A 239 -7.26 -7.89 -5.89
C VAL A 239 -8.17 -7.65 -4.67
N ASP A 240 -9.45 -7.94 -4.82
CA ASP A 240 -10.44 -7.86 -3.73
C ASP A 240 -10.42 -6.54 -2.95
N GLY A 241 -10.26 -5.42 -3.66
CA GLY A 241 -10.34 -4.10 -3.06
C GLY A 241 -9.06 -3.63 -2.36
N GLN A 242 -7.91 -4.25 -2.64
CA GLN A 242 -6.63 -3.83 -2.06
C GLN A 242 -5.45 -4.02 -2.99
N ALA A 243 -4.45 -3.16 -2.86
CA ALA A 243 -3.12 -3.38 -3.40
C ALA A 243 -2.44 -4.49 -2.60
N ILE A 244 -1.95 -5.52 -3.28
CA ILE A 244 -1.33 -6.70 -2.65
C ILE A 244 0.18 -6.79 -2.84
N GLY A 245 0.73 -5.98 -3.74
CA GLY A 245 2.17 -5.87 -3.96
C GLY A 245 2.49 -4.58 -4.70
N VAL A 246 3.30 -3.72 -4.08
CA VAL A 246 3.75 -2.45 -4.66
C VAL A 246 5.27 -2.49 -4.84
N GLY A 247 5.72 -2.31 -6.06
CA GLY A 247 7.12 -2.07 -6.40
C GLY A 247 7.33 -0.58 -6.64
N ALA A 248 8.33 0.00 -5.99
CA ALA A 248 8.61 1.43 -6.01
C ALA A 248 10.07 1.74 -6.28
N GLY A 249 10.37 2.86 -6.94
CA GLY A 249 11.70 3.43 -7.05
C GLY A 249 12.71 2.59 -7.84
N GLN A 250 12.27 1.71 -8.73
CA GLN A 250 13.18 0.87 -9.51
C GLN A 250 13.55 1.53 -10.84
N GLN A 251 14.84 1.44 -11.24
CA GLN A 251 15.30 1.98 -12.52
C GLN A 251 14.88 1.11 -13.71
N SER A 252 14.64 -0.18 -13.50
CA SER A 252 14.19 -1.10 -14.54
C SER A 252 12.75 -1.53 -14.32
N ARG A 253 11.91 -1.47 -15.37
CA ARG A 253 10.50 -1.89 -15.31
C ARG A 253 10.35 -3.36 -14.88
N ILE A 254 11.16 -4.25 -15.44
CA ILE A 254 11.08 -5.67 -15.08
C ILE A 254 11.49 -5.93 -13.63
N HIS A 255 12.47 -5.21 -13.09
CA HIS A 255 12.82 -5.32 -11.66
C HIS A 255 11.66 -4.86 -10.78
N CYS A 256 10.97 -3.80 -11.18
CA CYS A 256 9.79 -3.29 -10.50
C CYS A 256 8.64 -4.32 -10.51
N THR A 257 8.36 -4.90 -11.67
CA THR A 257 7.33 -5.94 -11.85
C THR A 257 7.64 -7.19 -11.02
N ARG A 258 8.91 -7.60 -10.97
CA ARG A 258 9.36 -8.73 -10.14
C ARG A 258 9.21 -8.44 -8.64
N LEU A 259 9.63 -7.26 -8.19
CA LEU A 259 9.53 -6.87 -6.79
C LEU A 259 8.07 -6.83 -6.33
N ALA A 260 7.20 -6.14 -7.07
CA ALA A 260 5.78 -6.06 -6.78
C ALA A 260 5.12 -7.45 -6.80
N GLY A 261 5.46 -8.28 -7.80
CA GLY A 261 4.95 -9.65 -7.92
C GLY A 261 5.41 -10.56 -6.77
N SER A 262 6.65 -10.44 -6.31
CA SER A 262 7.15 -11.21 -5.17
C SER A 262 6.42 -10.84 -3.88
N LYS A 263 6.12 -9.56 -3.68
CA LYS A 263 5.30 -9.10 -2.54
C LYS A 263 3.86 -9.63 -2.64
N ALA A 264 3.26 -9.61 -3.82
CA ALA A 264 1.93 -10.16 -4.06
C ALA A 264 1.88 -11.69 -3.78
N ASP A 265 2.88 -12.43 -4.25
CA ASP A 265 3.03 -13.86 -3.98
C ASP A 265 3.15 -14.13 -2.46
N THR A 266 3.94 -13.34 -1.75
CA THR A 266 4.09 -13.44 -0.28
C THR A 266 2.75 -13.15 0.42
N TRP A 267 2.00 -12.13 -0.03
CA TRP A 267 0.66 -11.85 0.52
C TRP A 267 -0.30 -13.03 0.37
N PHE A 268 -0.33 -13.67 -0.80
CA PHE A 268 -1.11 -14.89 -1.00
C PHE A 268 -0.64 -16.03 -0.09
N LEU A 269 0.68 -16.28 -0.04
CA LEU A 269 1.27 -17.39 0.72
C LEU A 269 1.08 -17.22 2.25
N ARG A 270 0.93 -16.00 2.75
CA ARG A 270 0.56 -15.76 4.16
C ARG A 270 -0.82 -16.36 4.51
N GLN A 271 -1.67 -16.63 3.53
CA GLN A 271 -2.98 -17.26 3.68
C GLN A 271 -2.93 -18.77 3.41
N HIS A 272 -1.76 -19.35 3.18
CA HIS A 272 -1.58 -20.79 3.04
C HIS A 272 -1.77 -21.47 4.40
N GLU A 273 -2.45 -22.65 4.43
CA GLU A 273 -2.79 -23.39 5.64
C GLU A 273 -1.57 -23.61 6.56
N LYS A 274 -0.43 -24.02 6.02
CA LYS A 274 0.81 -24.19 6.78
C LYS A 274 1.26 -22.92 7.48
N VAL A 275 1.09 -21.75 6.84
CA VAL A 275 1.48 -20.45 7.40
C VAL A 275 0.51 -20.00 8.48
N LEU A 276 -0.79 -20.14 8.23
CA LEU A 276 -1.85 -19.78 9.19
C LEU A 276 -1.81 -20.62 10.47
N ASN A 277 -1.29 -21.84 10.39
CA ASN A 277 -1.22 -22.78 11.50
C ASN A 277 0.21 -22.96 12.08
N LEU A 278 1.13 -22.03 11.81
CA LEU A 278 2.47 -22.08 12.42
C LEU A 278 2.35 -22.09 13.96
N PRO A 279 2.98 -23.06 14.64
CA PRO A 279 2.83 -23.26 16.08
C PRO A 279 3.71 -22.30 16.89
N PHE A 280 3.41 -21.00 16.78
CA PHE A 280 4.19 -19.97 17.47
C PHE A 280 4.14 -20.11 18.98
N ARG A 281 5.27 -19.81 19.61
CA ARG A 281 5.32 -19.61 21.05
C ARG A 281 4.45 -18.43 21.45
N ALA A 282 3.79 -18.51 22.60
CA ALA A 282 2.88 -17.49 23.08
C ALA A 282 3.56 -16.15 23.43
N ASP A 283 4.86 -16.19 23.73
CA ASP A 283 5.66 -15.01 24.11
C ASP A 283 6.16 -14.20 22.89
N LEU A 284 6.02 -14.72 21.64
CA LEU A 284 6.41 -13.96 20.45
C LEU A 284 5.40 -12.86 20.14
N GLY A 285 5.94 -11.64 20.03
CA GLY A 285 5.19 -10.47 19.56
C GLY A 285 4.87 -10.50 18.06
N ARG A 286 3.93 -9.64 17.60
CA ARG A 286 3.57 -9.55 16.18
C ARG A 286 4.75 -9.26 15.25
N PRO A 287 5.64 -8.29 15.55
CA PRO A 287 6.78 -8.00 14.66
C PRO A 287 7.72 -9.20 14.50
N GLU A 288 7.96 -9.94 15.57
CA GLU A 288 8.79 -11.15 15.52
C GLU A 288 8.12 -12.25 14.68
N ARG A 289 6.79 -12.45 14.86
CA ARG A 289 6.02 -13.39 14.05
C ARG A 289 6.05 -13.00 12.57
N ASP A 290 5.95 -11.71 12.24
CA ASP A 290 6.05 -11.23 10.86
C ASP A 290 7.40 -11.58 10.23
N ASN A 291 8.52 -11.37 10.95
CA ASN A 291 9.85 -11.75 10.49
C ASN A 291 9.99 -13.26 10.28
N VAL A 292 9.46 -14.05 11.20
CA VAL A 292 9.51 -15.53 11.10
C VAL A 292 8.65 -16.03 9.95
N ILE A 293 7.46 -15.45 9.72
CA ILE A 293 6.59 -15.80 8.58
C ILE A 293 7.31 -15.45 7.26
N ASP A 294 7.94 -14.29 7.18
CA ASP A 294 8.69 -13.91 5.99
C ASP A 294 9.83 -14.89 5.71
N GLY A 295 10.62 -15.25 6.72
CA GLY A 295 11.68 -16.26 6.60
C GLY A 295 11.14 -17.65 6.25
N TYR A 296 9.99 -18.04 6.80
CA TYR A 296 9.35 -19.32 6.49
C TYR A 296 8.86 -19.42 5.03
N ILE A 297 8.29 -18.33 4.51
CA ILE A 297 7.77 -18.28 3.14
C ILE A 297 8.92 -18.12 2.13
N ASN A 298 9.82 -17.19 2.37
CA ASN A 298 10.83 -16.78 1.39
C ASN A 298 12.15 -17.55 1.52
N GLN A 299 12.36 -18.30 2.63
CA GLN A 299 13.56 -19.09 2.89
C GLN A 299 14.84 -18.24 2.71
N ASN A 300 14.83 -17.09 3.37
CA ASN A 300 15.89 -16.08 3.27
C ASN A 300 17.19 -16.53 3.99
N GLU A 301 17.82 -15.59 4.69
CA GLU A 301 19.15 -15.75 5.30
C GLU A 301 19.17 -16.78 6.43
N GLU A 302 18.06 -16.94 7.16
CA GLU A 302 17.92 -17.90 8.26
C GLU A 302 16.84 -18.92 7.93
N ASP A 303 17.19 -20.20 7.96
CA ASP A 303 16.21 -21.28 7.94
C ASP A 303 15.54 -21.39 9.33
N VAL A 304 14.34 -20.82 9.44
CA VAL A 304 13.57 -20.79 10.68
C VAL A 304 13.06 -22.18 11.11
N CYS A 305 13.09 -23.17 10.20
CA CYS A 305 12.69 -24.55 10.46
C CYS A 305 13.87 -25.44 10.88
N ALA A 306 15.11 -24.96 10.70
CA ALA A 306 16.32 -25.73 11.03
C ALA A 306 16.41 -26.05 12.55
N ASP A 307 17.02 -27.17 12.86
CA ASP A 307 17.35 -27.51 14.26
C ASP A 307 18.29 -26.45 14.87
N GLY A 308 17.98 -26.04 16.11
CA GLY A 308 18.64 -24.91 16.78
C GLY A 308 18.01 -23.55 16.51
N ASN A 309 17.17 -23.41 15.47
CA ASN A 309 16.45 -22.18 15.14
C ASN A 309 14.97 -22.29 15.47
N TRP A 310 14.29 -23.35 15.06
CA TRP A 310 12.86 -23.47 15.26
C TRP A 310 12.44 -23.35 16.74
N GLN A 311 13.26 -23.82 17.67
CA GLN A 311 13.00 -23.75 19.11
C GLN A 311 12.90 -22.29 19.66
N LYS A 312 13.46 -21.35 18.94
CA LYS A 312 13.36 -19.91 19.29
C LYS A 312 11.95 -19.37 19.05
N TYR A 313 11.23 -19.93 18.09
CA TYR A 313 10.01 -19.35 17.53
C TYR A 313 8.76 -20.20 17.75
N PHE A 314 8.92 -21.52 17.76
CA PHE A 314 7.82 -22.47 17.71
C PHE A 314 7.79 -23.40 18.94
N THR A 315 6.61 -23.92 19.21
CA THR A 315 6.41 -24.94 20.26
C THR A 315 6.77 -26.36 19.79
N GLU A 316 6.76 -26.56 18.47
CA GLU A 316 7.19 -27.79 17.79
C GLU A 316 7.77 -27.45 16.42
N GLN A 317 8.59 -28.32 15.85
CA GLN A 317 9.23 -28.07 14.57
C GLN A 317 8.19 -28.09 13.42
N PRO A 318 7.98 -26.98 12.72
CA PRO A 318 7.05 -26.97 11.59
C PRO A 318 7.68 -27.66 10.36
N ALA A 319 6.83 -28.33 9.56
CA ALA A 319 7.25 -28.80 8.26
C ALA A 319 7.52 -27.58 7.33
N PRO A 320 8.61 -27.57 6.56
CA PRO A 320 8.90 -26.46 5.64
C PRO A 320 7.84 -26.34 4.55
N LEU A 321 7.63 -25.13 4.06
CA LEU A 321 6.79 -24.86 2.88
C LEU A 321 7.66 -25.00 1.63
N THR A 322 7.47 -26.08 0.88
CA THR A 322 8.27 -26.39 -0.30
C THR A 322 7.92 -25.50 -1.49
N ASP A 323 8.84 -25.33 -2.44
CA ASP A 323 8.59 -24.56 -3.66
C ASP A 323 7.45 -25.14 -4.51
N ALA A 324 7.30 -26.48 -4.50
CA ALA A 324 6.19 -27.14 -5.17
C ALA A 324 4.85 -26.80 -4.53
N GLU A 325 4.75 -26.76 -3.20
CA GLU A 325 3.55 -26.35 -2.49
C GLU A 325 3.22 -24.88 -2.71
N LYS A 326 4.24 -24.00 -2.65
CA LYS A 326 4.07 -22.57 -2.99
C LYS A 326 3.51 -22.40 -4.39
N ARG A 327 4.10 -23.08 -5.38
CA ARG A 327 3.66 -22.97 -6.77
C ARG A 327 2.25 -23.50 -6.95
N ALA A 328 1.93 -24.65 -6.39
CA ALA A 328 0.58 -25.24 -6.45
C ALA A 328 -0.48 -24.30 -5.84
N PHE A 329 -0.15 -23.64 -4.74
CA PHE A 329 -1.05 -22.67 -4.11
C PHE A 329 -1.22 -21.41 -4.95
N LEU A 330 -0.14 -20.85 -5.47
CA LEU A 330 -0.17 -19.63 -6.30
C LEU A 330 -0.88 -19.88 -7.64
N ASP A 331 -0.77 -21.08 -8.23
CA ASP A 331 -1.45 -21.45 -9.49
C ASP A 331 -2.99 -21.46 -9.35
N THR A 332 -3.51 -21.53 -8.12
CA THR A 332 -4.95 -21.39 -7.87
C THR A 332 -5.44 -19.95 -7.82
N ARG A 333 -4.52 -18.96 -7.79
CA ARG A 333 -4.88 -17.54 -7.69
C ARG A 333 -5.19 -16.99 -9.07
N GLN A 334 -6.26 -16.20 -9.15
CA GLN A 334 -6.78 -15.67 -10.41
C GLN A 334 -7.38 -14.28 -10.20
N ASN A 335 -7.69 -13.62 -11.31
CA ASN A 335 -8.37 -12.33 -11.34
C ASN A 335 -7.61 -11.17 -10.70
N VAL A 336 -6.29 -11.29 -10.59
CA VAL A 336 -5.44 -10.21 -10.08
C VAL A 336 -5.36 -9.11 -11.14
N ALA A 337 -5.47 -7.87 -10.70
CA ALA A 337 -5.26 -6.67 -11.50
C ALA A 337 -3.81 -6.19 -11.37
N LEU A 338 -3.25 -5.65 -12.45
CA LEU A 338 -1.91 -5.07 -12.51
C LEU A 338 -1.97 -3.67 -13.11
N GLY A 339 -1.51 -2.66 -12.38
CA GLY A 339 -1.26 -1.32 -12.88
C GLY A 339 0.22 -1.05 -13.08
N SER A 340 0.58 -0.25 -14.08
CA SER A 340 1.93 0.26 -14.30
C SER A 340 1.88 1.78 -14.52
N ASP A 341 2.82 2.51 -13.92
CA ASP A 341 2.89 3.97 -14.05
C ASP A 341 3.43 4.44 -15.41
N ALA A 342 4.00 3.53 -16.21
CA ALA A 342 4.41 3.74 -17.60
C ALA A 342 4.26 2.43 -18.41
N PHE A 343 4.53 2.50 -19.72
CA PHE A 343 4.41 1.34 -20.60
C PHE A 343 5.36 0.20 -20.22
N PHE A 344 4.97 -1.03 -20.56
CA PHE A 344 5.85 -2.18 -20.50
C PHE A 344 6.75 -2.23 -21.74
N PRO A 345 8.08 -2.18 -21.58
CA PRO A 345 8.99 -2.19 -22.73
C PRO A 345 9.11 -3.56 -23.41
N PHE A 346 8.82 -4.64 -22.66
CA PHE A 346 8.95 -6.03 -23.14
C PHE A 346 7.90 -6.94 -22.50
N SER A 347 7.60 -8.05 -23.18
CA SER A 347 6.62 -9.04 -22.76
C SER A 347 7.01 -9.86 -21.52
N ASP A 348 8.28 -9.82 -21.09
CA ASP A 348 8.75 -10.48 -19.87
C ASP A 348 8.00 -9.97 -18.61
N ASN A 349 7.53 -8.73 -18.62
CA ASN A 349 6.68 -8.18 -17.58
C ASN A 349 5.34 -8.93 -17.49
N ILE A 350 4.74 -9.27 -18.63
CA ILE A 350 3.49 -10.03 -18.72
C ILE A 350 3.70 -11.47 -18.26
N GLU A 351 4.81 -12.10 -18.71
CA GLU A 351 5.20 -13.44 -18.25
C GLU A 351 5.36 -13.50 -16.72
N ARG A 352 5.97 -12.46 -16.12
CA ARG A 352 6.08 -12.38 -14.66
C ARG A 352 4.71 -12.19 -14.00
N ALA A 353 3.87 -11.33 -14.55
CA ALA A 353 2.54 -11.02 -14.02
C ALA A 353 1.64 -12.25 -14.02
N TYR A 354 1.68 -13.04 -15.10
CA TYR A 354 0.92 -14.28 -15.22
C TYR A 354 1.16 -15.25 -14.06
N LYS A 355 2.40 -15.38 -13.58
CA LYS A 355 2.76 -16.27 -12.47
C LYS A 355 2.13 -15.88 -11.13
N SER A 356 1.66 -14.66 -10.99
CA SER A 356 0.96 -14.16 -9.80
C SER A 356 -0.56 -14.03 -10.00
N GLY A 357 -1.12 -14.71 -11.00
CA GLY A 357 -2.56 -14.78 -11.24
C GLY A 357 -3.16 -13.54 -11.90
N VAL A 358 -2.36 -12.68 -12.52
CA VAL A 358 -2.84 -11.49 -13.22
C VAL A 358 -3.72 -11.87 -14.41
N LYS A 359 -4.88 -11.24 -14.48
CA LYS A 359 -5.87 -11.37 -15.54
C LYS A 359 -6.17 -10.01 -16.21
N TYR A 360 -6.06 -8.93 -15.47
CA TYR A 360 -6.44 -7.58 -15.90
C TYR A 360 -5.25 -6.64 -15.76
N ILE A 361 -4.98 -5.84 -16.80
CA ILE A 361 -3.81 -4.96 -16.84
C ILE A 361 -4.25 -3.57 -17.30
N ALA A 362 -3.68 -2.54 -16.68
CA ALA A 362 -3.79 -1.16 -17.13
C ALA A 362 -2.40 -0.51 -17.15
N GLU A 363 -2.05 0.08 -18.29
CA GLU A 363 -0.80 0.82 -18.51
C GLU A 363 -0.97 1.84 -19.64
N PRO A 364 -0.08 2.84 -19.76
CA PRO A 364 -0.31 3.93 -20.72
C PRO A 364 -0.25 3.56 -22.20
N GLY A 365 0.45 2.49 -22.60
CA GLY A 365 0.82 2.26 -23.99
C GLY A 365 1.91 3.21 -24.48
N GLY A 366 2.24 3.12 -25.77
CA GLY A 366 3.21 4.00 -26.43
C GLY A 366 4.63 3.44 -26.52
N SER A 367 4.82 2.14 -26.25
CA SER A 367 6.08 1.44 -26.49
C SER A 367 6.17 1.01 -27.98
N ILE A 368 7.38 1.02 -28.53
CA ILE A 368 7.65 0.39 -29.84
C ILE A 368 7.32 -1.10 -29.83
N ARG A 369 7.24 -1.72 -28.67
CA ARG A 369 6.96 -3.13 -28.47
C ARG A 369 5.54 -3.44 -27.99
N ASP A 370 4.60 -2.50 -28.10
CA ASP A 370 3.22 -2.70 -27.66
C ASP A 370 2.59 -3.95 -28.30
N ASP A 371 2.83 -4.18 -29.59
CA ASP A 371 2.31 -5.36 -30.28
C ASP A 371 2.74 -6.69 -29.61
N ALA A 372 4.03 -6.81 -29.23
CA ALA A 372 4.54 -8.00 -28.56
C ALA A 372 4.00 -8.15 -27.14
N VAL A 373 3.75 -7.05 -26.45
CA VAL A 373 3.15 -7.04 -25.10
C VAL A 373 1.69 -7.47 -25.18
N ILE A 374 0.93 -6.94 -26.14
CA ILE A 374 -0.48 -7.30 -26.38
C ILE A 374 -0.59 -8.77 -26.79
N GLU A 375 0.27 -9.26 -27.70
CA GLU A 375 0.31 -10.66 -28.11
C GLU A 375 0.55 -11.61 -26.91
N CYS A 376 1.44 -11.23 -26.00
CA CYS A 376 1.68 -11.99 -24.78
C CYS A 376 0.46 -12.01 -23.85
N CYS A 377 -0.25 -10.89 -23.71
CA CYS A 377 -1.52 -10.84 -22.98
C CYS A 377 -2.58 -11.74 -23.63
N ASP A 378 -2.70 -11.71 -24.95
CA ASP A 378 -3.63 -12.57 -25.72
C ASP A 378 -3.31 -14.05 -25.54
N LYS A 379 -2.03 -14.44 -25.51
CA LYS A 379 -1.57 -15.82 -25.25
C LYS A 379 -2.14 -16.37 -23.95
N TYR A 380 -2.25 -15.51 -22.92
CA TYR A 380 -2.76 -15.89 -21.60
C TYR A 380 -4.24 -15.52 -21.36
N GLY A 381 -4.93 -15.02 -22.39
CA GLY A 381 -6.32 -14.61 -22.29
C GLY A 381 -6.56 -13.46 -21.30
N MET A 382 -5.59 -12.58 -21.14
CA MET A 382 -5.68 -11.39 -20.30
C MET A 382 -6.45 -10.27 -20.99
N THR A 383 -7.04 -9.38 -20.20
CA THR A 383 -7.62 -8.12 -20.66
C THR A 383 -6.67 -6.98 -20.31
N MET A 384 -6.22 -6.22 -21.31
CA MET A 384 -5.36 -5.05 -21.13
C MET A 384 -6.05 -3.80 -21.66
N ALA A 385 -6.07 -2.74 -20.85
CA ALA A 385 -6.49 -1.41 -21.19
C ALA A 385 -5.29 -0.46 -21.32
N PHE A 386 -5.24 0.35 -22.37
CA PHE A 386 -4.32 1.48 -22.47
C PHE A 386 -4.96 2.73 -21.89
N THR A 387 -4.29 3.30 -20.90
CA THR A 387 -4.76 4.50 -20.19
C THR A 387 -4.35 5.79 -20.88
N HIS A 388 -3.36 5.75 -21.79
CA HIS A 388 -2.77 6.91 -22.45
C HIS A 388 -2.24 7.98 -21.47
N MET A 389 -2.14 7.64 -20.19
CA MET A 389 -1.71 8.55 -19.13
C MET A 389 -0.56 7.94 -18.31
N ARG A 390 0.62 8.54 -18.40
CA ARG A 390 1.76 8.22 -17.55
C ARG A 390 1.56 8.80 -16.15
N LEU A 391 1.86 8.02 -15.12
CA LEU A 391 1.63 8.38 -13.71
C LEU A 391 2.95 8.54 -12.93
N PHE A 392 4.00 9.06 -13.54
CA PHE A 392 5.28 9.25 -12.86
C PHE A 392 5.15 10.16 -11.63
N HIS A 393 5.80 9.74 -10.56
CA HIS A 393 5.91 10.47 -9.30
C HIS A 393 7.38 10.53 -8.87
N HIS A 394 7.90 11.73 -8.68
CA HIS A 394 9.29 11.96 -8.32
C HIS A 394 9.45 12.98 -7.19
#